data_46038619cad983e9a37a0784a7f719ca
#
_entry.id   46038619cad983e9a37a0784a7f719ca
#
_cell.length_a   1.000
_cell.length_b   1.000
_cell.length_c   1.000
_cell.angle_alpha   90.00
_cell.angle_beta   90.00
_cell.angle_gamma   90.00
#
_symmetry.space_group_name_H-M   'P 1'
#
loop_
_entity.id
_entity.type
_entity.pdbx_description
1 polymer ?
#
loop_
_entity_poly.entity_id
_entity_poly.type
_entity_poly.pdbx_seq_one_letter_code
_entity_poly.pdbx_strand_id
1 'polypeptide(L)'
;MRSPTFVFGTGRSGSTALSRILNAHPDVLSLNEYMASVGDASFPSGEVDGEEFWQAIFRPAPHFERMIRSGVPLPEFLYTRRPGRYTAETTGIPALSLMVLPHLTDDPDGLLDELGAEVPRWPKRTAAEHHRALFGLLCVRFARTAVVERSGYSTGWAPGLRAAFPDANFVHMFRDGPDCALSMSRHPGYRAISLLREIKTRSGIDSFAELTSEHVRALPPGLAPLLDERFDPALVRDRHIPLRTFGALWSELVIEGTEFLTGLPCDRRATLAYEDLLDDPAHELTRLAGFIGVAPLPRWLHTSSASLDHGRRGSARTLPAAELAALRAACAPGERVLRA
;
A
#
# COMPACT_ATOMS: atom_id res chain seq x y z
N MET A 1 -13.52 14.33 14.35
CA MET A 1 -12.62 13.92 13.25
C MET A 1 -13.47 13.72 12.00
N ARG A 2 -12.98 14.14 10.84
CA ARG A 2 -13.64 13.87 9.55
C ARG A 2 -13.58 12.37 9.22
N SER A 3 -14.48 11.90 8.34
CA SER A 3 -14.41 10.53 7.84
C SER A 3 -13.04 10.28 7.18
N PRO A 4 -12.39 9.13 7.42
CA PRO A 4 -11.11 8.84 6.81
C PRO A 4 -11.24 8.70 5.29
N THR A 5 -10.18 9.04 4.57
CA THR A 5 -10.07 8.80 3.13
C THR A 5 -9.05 7.70 2.90
N PHE A 6 -9.43 6.65 2.16
CA PHE A 6 -8.54 5.56 1.75
C PHE A 6 -8.18 5.74 0.27
N VAL A 7 -6.88 5.90 0.00
CA VAL A 7 -6.34 5.90 -1.36
C VAL A 7 -5.81 4.50 -1.65
N PHE A 8 -6.49 3.78 -2.50
CA PHE A 8 -6.17 2.40 -2.86
C PHE A 8 -5.86 2.28 -4.36
N GLY A 9 -5.24 1.18 -4.75
CA GLY A 9 -4.96 0.93 -6.17
C GLY A 9 -3.88 -0.11 -6.40
N THR A 10 -3.35 -0.08 -7.62
CA THR A 10 -2.37 -1.05 -8.09
C THR A 10 -0.99 -0.92 -7.44
N GLY A 11 -0.72 0.22 -6.78
CA GLY A 11 0.64 0.67 -6.49
C GLY A 11 1.43 0.97 -7.77
N ARG A 12 2.66 1.43 -7.63
CA ARG A 12 3.52 1.91 -8.74
C ARG A 12 2.86 2.98 -9.64
N SER A 13 1.75 3.52 -9.19
CA SER A 13 0.94 4.56 -9.83
C SER A 13 1.24 5.99 -9.34
N GLY A 14 2.44 6.25 -8.80
CA GLY A 14 2.80 7.56 -8.23
C GLY A 14 2.39 7.72 -6.77
N SER A 15 1.89 6.68 -6.14
CA SER A 15 1.38 6.68 -4.76
C SER A 15 2.38 7.19 -3.71
N THR A 16 3.67 6.93 -3.87
CA THR A 16 4.73 7.49 -2.99
C THR A 16 4.87 9.01 -3.12
N ALA A 17 4.72 9.55 -4.35
CA ALA A 17 4.72 11.00 -4.56
C ALA A 17 3.47 11.62 -3.92
N LEU A 18 2.30 11.01 -4.12
CA LEU A 18 1.06 11.46 -3.50
C LEU A 18 1.15 11.47 -1.96
N SER A 19 1.74 10.44 -1.34
CA SER A 19 1.94 10.43 0.13
C SER A 19 2.77 11.60 0.63
N ARG A 20 3.86 11.95 -0.09
CA ARG A 20 4.68 13.12 0.27
C ARG A 20 3.91 14.43 0.12
N ILE A 21 3.14 14.55 -0.96
CA ILE A 21 2.28 15.72 -1.24
C ILE A 21 1.25 15.87 -0.11
N LEU A 22 0.56 14.79 0.25
CA LEU A 22 -0.43 14.80 1.32
C LEU A 22 0.19 15.10 2.69
N ASN A 23 1.36 14.54 2.99
CA ASN A 23 2.06 14.79 4.25
C ASN A 23 2.54 16.23 4.39
N ALA A 24 2.81 16.92 3.27
CA ALA A 24 3.16 18.34 3.25
C ALA A 24 1.96 19.27 3.51
N HIS A 25 0.72 18.78 3.46
CA HIS A 25 -0.48 19.59 3.74
C HIS A 25 -0.65 19.75 5.25
N PRO A 26 -0.82 20.98 5.80
CA PRO A 26 -0.88 21.21 7.24
C PRO A 26 -2.07 20.55 7.94
N ASP A 27 -3.18 20.29 7.24
CA ASP A 27 -4.39 19.72 7.83
C ASP A 27 -4.50 18.20 7.63
N VAL A 28 -3.62 17.59 6.82
CA VAL A 28 -3.72 16.15 6.48
C VAL A 28 -2.74 15.31 7.29
N LEU A 29 -3.23 14.32 8.01
CA LEU A 29 -2.46 13.20 8.51
C LEU A 29 -2.37 12.16 7.39
N SER A 30 -1.19 12.06 6.78
CA SER A 30 -0.92 11.09 5.71
C SER A 30 -0.34 9.80 6.29
N LEU A 31 -1.15 8.74 6.38
CA LEU A 31 -0.73 7.42 6.81
C LEU A 31 -0.22 6.63 5.59
N ASN A 32 1.09 6.47 5.53
CA ASN A 32 1.75 5.81 4.40
C ASN A 32 1.91 4.31 4.67
N GLU A 33 1.37 3.47 3.79
CA GLU A 33 1.45 2.00 3.87
C GLU A 33 0.93 1.44 5.22
N TYR A 34 -0.08 2.08 5.80
CA TYR A 34 -0.62 1.63 7.09
C TYR A 34 -1.25 0.25 6.97
N MET A 35 -2.17 0.06 6.01
CA MET A 35 -2.83 -1.23 5.79
C MET A 35 -1.83 -2.32 5.37
N ALA A 36 -0.84 -1.97 4.55
CA ALA A 36 0.23 -2.90 4.18
C ALA A 36 1.08 -3.32 5.37
N SER A 37 1.25 -2.44 6.37
CA SER A 37 2.05 -2.71 7.57
C SER A 37 1.30 -3.58 8.58
N VAL A 38 0.05 -3.23 8.91
CA VAL A 38 -0.69 -3.88 10.00
C VAL A 38 -1.51 -5.08 9.52
N GLY A 39 -1.92 -5.11 8.23
CA GLY A 39 -2.62 -6.22 7.59
C GLY A 39 -4.00 -6.54 8.18
N ASP A 40 -4.59 -7.64 7.72
CA ASP A 40 -5.92 -8.09 8.14
C ASP A 40 -5.99 -8.47 9.63
N ALA A 41 -4.85 -8.88 10.23
CA ALA A 41 -4.78 -9.21 11.66
C ALA A 41 -5.13 -8.03 12.57
N SER A 42 -5.08 -6.79 12.06
CA SER A 42 -5.50 -5.59 12.80
C SER A 42 -7.01 -5.38 12.86
N PHE A 43 -7.79 -6.27 12.21
CA PHE A 43 -9.25 -6.29 12.24
C PHE A 43 -9.79 -7.59 12.85
N PRO A 44 -9.50 -7.87 14.14
CA PRO A 44 -10.08 -9.01 14.82
C PRO A 44 -11.60 -8.91 14.87
N SER A 45 -12.28 -10.07 14.88
CA SER A 45 -13.73 -10.13 14.99
C SER A 45 -14.20 -9.75 16.39
N GLY A 46 -15.32 -9.04 16.47
CA GLY A 46 -15.92 -8.63 17.74
C GLY A 46 -15.23 -7.41 18.38
N GLU A 47 -15.42 -7.27 19.70
CA GLU A 47 -14.79 -6.21 20.48
C GLU A 47 -13.51 -6.75 21.15
N VAL A 48 -12.45 -5.99 21.07
CA VAL A 48 -11.16 -6.25 21.71
C VAL A 48 -10.77 -5.10 22.63
N ASP A 49 -9.97 -5.35 23.64
CA ASP A 49 -9.43 -4.28 24.47
C ASP A 49 -8.22 -3.58 23.80
N GLY A 50 -7.73 -2.52 24.44
CA GLY A 50 -6.64 -1.74 23.91
C GLY A 50 -5.32 -2.52 23.81
N GLU A 51 -5.07 -3.47 24.72
CA GLU A 51 -3.87 -4.32 24.69
C GLU A 51 -3.92 -5.29 23.50
N GLU A 52 -5.04 -5.96 23.30
CA GLU A 52 -5.24 -6.88 22.17
C GLU A 52 -5.09 -6.13 20.83
N PHE A 53 -5.68 -4.94 20.70
CA PHE A 53 -5.54 -4.09 19.54
C PHE A 53 -4.10 -3.62 19.33
N TRP A 54 -3.43 -3.18 20.42
CA TRP A 54 -2.03 -2.77 20.37
C TRP A 54 -1.13 -3.90 19.83
N GLN A 55 -1.29 -5.10 20.37
CA GLN A 55 -0.53 -6.26 19.90
C GLN A 55 -0.79 -6.56 18.41
N ALA A 56 -2.01 -6.37 17.93
CA ALA A 56 -2.34 -6.60 16.52
C ALA A 56 -1.64 -5.62 15.56
N ILE A 57 -1.49 -4.33 15.95
CA ILE A 57 -0.83 -3.31 15.13
C ILE A 57 0.67 -3.17 15.41
N PHE A 58 1.15 -3.69 16.53
CA PHE A 58 2.57 -3.68 16.90
C PHE A 58 3.33 -4.86 16.29
N ARG A 59 2.72 -6.05 16.24
CA ARG A 59 3.39 -7.28 15.81
C ARG A 59 4.05 -7.11 14.45
N PRO A 60 5.36 -7.46 14.33
CA PRO A 60 6.06 -7.42 13.05
C PRO A 60 5.34 -8.23 11.96
N ALA A 61 5.33 -7.73 10.73
CA ALA A 61 4.75 -8.43 9.58
C ALA A 61 5.72 -9.53 9.09
N PRO A 62 5.40 -10.83 9.23
CA PRO A 62 6.37 -11.91 9.00
C PRO A 62 6.94 -11.92 7.58
N HIS A 63 6.15 -11.57 6.58
CA HIS A 63 6.60 -11.54 5.19
C HIS A 63 7.59 -10.41 4.92
N PHE A 64 7.45 -9.24 5.56
CA PHE A 64 8.41 -8.14 5.46
C PHE A 64 9.70 -8.45 6.22
N GLU A 65 9.60 -9.02 7.43
CA GLU A 65 10.75 -9.49 8.18
C GLU A 65 11.59 -10.48 7.38
N ARG A 66 10.92 -11.45 6.73
CA ARG A 66 11.57 -12.42 5.84
C ARG A 66 12.31 -11.74 4.69
N MET A 67 11.69 -10.77 4.04
CA MET A 67 12.32 -10.01 2.95
C MET A 67 13.56 -9.26 3.43
N ILE A 68 13.50 -8.61 4.60
CA ILE A 68 14.62 -7.86 5.17
C ILE A 68 15.76 -8.83 5.50
N ARG A 69 15.49 -9.93 6.22
CA ARG A 69 16.48 -10.96 6.56
C ARG A 69 17.12 -11.63 5.34
N SER A 70 16.38 -11.70 4.24
CA SER A 70 16.87 -12.25 2.96
C SER A 70 17.61 -11.24 2.10
N GLY A 71 17.85 -10.00 2.58
CA GLY A 71 18.56 -8.97 1.81
C GLY A 71 17.77 -8.41 0.62
N VAL A 72 16.43 -8.41 0.71
CA VAL A 72 15.51 -7.84 -0.29
C VAL A 72 14.71 -6.70 0.35
N PRO A 73 15.35 -5.60 0.82
CA PRO A 73 14.62 -4.49 1.39
C PRO A 73 13.82 -3.78 0.32
N LEU A 74 12.60 -3.35 0.70
CA LEU A 74 11.76 -2.53 -0.18
C LEU A 74 12.07 -1.03 0.00
N PRO A 75 11.86 -0.23 -1.07
CA PRO A 75 11.99 1.22 -0.97
C PRO A 75 11.02 1.86 0.05
N GLU A 76 9.96 1.18 0.41
CA GLU A 76 8.95 1.60 1.37
C GLU A 76 9.38 1.36 2.83
N PHE A 77 10.39 0.51 3.09
CA PHE A 77 10.89 0.23 4.45
C PHE A 77 11.71 1.40 4.99
N LEU A 78 11.02 2.42 5.47
CA LEU A 78 11.65 3.68 5.88
C LEU A 78 12.50 3.52 7.12
N TYR A 79 12.07 2.69 8.07
CA TYR A 79 12.76 2.45 9.34
C TYR A 79 14.16 1.84 9.14
N THR A 80 14.33 0.94 8.19
CA THR A 80 15.60 0.27 7.93
C THR A 80 16.68 1.19 7.32
N ARG A 81 16.31 2.42 6.95
CA ARG A 81 17.25 3.40 6.36
C ARG A 81 18.06 4.18 7.39
N ARG A 82 17.70 4.10 8.67
CA ARG A 82 18.35 4.79 9.78
C ARG A 82 18.62 3.79 10.91
N PRO A 83 19.64 3.98 11.73
CA PRO A 83 19.78 3.22 12.97
C PRO A 83 18.53 3.39 13.84
N GLY A 84 17.99 2.30 14.36
CA GLY A 84 16.82 2.27 15.23
C GLY A 84 16.95 1.18 16.28
N ARG A 85 16.01 1.14 17.23
CA ARG A 85 15.97 0.19 18.34
C ARG A 85 15.69 -1.24 17.90
N TYR A 86 14.92 -1.39 16.80
CA TYR A 86 14.41 -2.67 16.32
C TYR A 86 15.16 -3.14 15.08
N THR A 87 15.39 -4.44 14.99
CA THR A 87 15.98 -5.07 13.80
C THR A 87 15.24 -6.35 13.46
N ALA A 88 15.16 -6.67 12.17
CA ALA A 88 14.56 -7.93 11.71
C ALA A 88 15.30 -9.17 12.24
N GLU A 89 16.57 -9.01 12.61
CA GLU A 89 17.44 -10.12 13.05
C GLU A 89 17.19 -10.55 14.49
N THR A 90 16.81 -9.63 15.38
CA THR A 90 16.76 -9.91 16.82
C THR A 90 15.40 -9.64 17.45
N THR A 91 14.85 -8.47 17.23
CA THR A 91 13.61 -8.02 17.90
C THR A 91 12.36 -8.12 17.04
N GLY A 92 12.53 -8.22 15.73
CA GLY A 92 11.48 -7.84 14.77
C GLY A 92 11.26 -6.32 14.76
N ILE A 93 10.87 -5.79 13.60
CA ILE A 93 10.51 -4.37 13.46
C ILE A 93 8.99 -4.24 13.61
N PRO A 94 8.50 -3.48 14.61
CA PRO A 94 7.05 -3.29 14.79
C PRO A 94 6.38 -2.82 13.50
N ALA A 95 5.20 -3.35 13.18
CA ALA A 95 4.51 -3.07 11.93
C ALA A 95 4.34 -1.56 11.67
N LEU A 96 3.94 -0.81 12.70
CA LEU A 96 3.82 0.65 12.60
C LEU A 96 5.18 1.33 12.32
N SER A 97 6.27 0.82 12.92
CA SER A 97 7.60 1.43 12.77
C SER A 97 8.18 1.24 11.37
N LEU A 98 7.81 0.17 10.64
CA LEU A 98 8.48 -0.16 9.39
C LEU A 98 8.29 0.91 8.31
N MET A 99 7.06 1.38 8.10
CA MET A 99 6.69 2.28 7.00
C MET A 99 5.87 3.50 7.43
N VAL A 100 5.13 3.43 8.55
CA VAL A 100 4.14 4.44 8.95
C VAL A 100 4.78 5.55 9.78
N LEU A 101 5.32 5.21 10.96
CA LEU A 101 5.82 6.23 11.89
C LEU A 101 7.00 7.03 11.33
N PRO A 102 7.98 6.45 10.60
CA PRO A 102 9.07 7.22 9.99
C PRO A 102 8.62 8.16 8.86
N HIS A 103 7.39 8.00 8.37
CA HIS A 103 6.78 8.94 7.44
C HIS A 103 6.21 10.17 8.15
N LEU A 104 5.85 10.03 9.42
CA LEU A 104 5.23 11.07 10.24
C LEU A 104 6.24 11.88 11.07
N THR A 105 7.34 11.26 11.50
CA THR A 105 8.31 11.85 12.44
C THR A 105 9.74 11.38 12.18
N ASP A 106 10.71 12.17 12.59
CA ASP A 106 12.13 11.79 12.64
C ASP A 106 12.49 10.95 13.87
N ASP A 107 11.59 10.86 14.87
CA ASP A 107 11.70 10.00 16.06
C ASP A 107 10.56 8.96 16.08
N PRO A 108 10.62 7.90 15.25
CA PRO A 108 9.60 6.88 15.22
C PRO A 108 9.57 5.99 16.48
N ASP A 109 10.71 5.81 17.14
CA ASP A 109 10.80 5.01 18.37
C ASP A 109 10.15 5.73 19.55
N GLY A 110 10.37 7.04 19.70
CA GLY A 110 9.69 7.85 20.71
C GLY A 110 8.18 7.91 20.49
N LEU A 111 7.74 8.08 19.23
CA LEU A 111 6.31 8.05 18.92
C LEU A 111 5.69 6.68 19.20
N LEU A 112 6.39 5.59 18.90
CA LEU A 112 5.93 4.24 19.22
C LEU A 112 5.76 4.04 20.75
N ASP A 113 6.67 4.57 21.56
CA ASP A 113 6.58 4.53 23.02
C ASP A 113 5.37 5.34 23.55
N GLU A 114 5.13 6.54 23.00
CA GLU A 114 3.94 7.34 23.32
C GLU A 114 2.65 6.54 23.04
N LEU A 115 2.55 5.92 21.86
CA LEU A 115 1.40 5.09 21.48
C LEU A 115 1.28 3.85 22.38
N GLY A 116 2.39 3.18 22.69
CA GLY A 116 2.43 2.02 23.58
C GLY A 116 2.06 2.35 25.03
N ALA A 117 2.23 3.59 25.47
CA ALA A 117 1.77 4.04 26.78
C ALA A 117 0.26 4.34 26.82
N GLU A 118 -0.35 4.68 25.70
CA GLU A 118 -1.74 5.14 25.62
C GLU A 118 -2.69 4.03 25.13
N VAL A 119 -2.42 3.43 23.98
CA VAL A 119 -3.33 2.51 23.27
C VAL A 119 -3.72 1.28 24.10
N PRO A 120 -2.80 0.60 24.84
CA PRO A 120 -3.14 -0.56 25.65
C PRO A 120 -4.18 -0.30 26.75
N ARG A 121 -4.34 0.96 27.16
CA ARG A 121 -5.29 1.36 28.22
C ARG A 121 -6.70 1.63 27.69
N TRP A 122 -6.92 1.54 26.39
CA TRP A 122 -8.23 1.84 25.83
C TRP A 122 -9.27 0.77 26.20
N PRO A 123 -10.53 1.18 26.43
CA PRO A 123 -11.62 0.25 26.72
C PRO A 123 -11.93 -0.64 25.53
N LYS A 124 -12.66 -1.72 25.78
CA LYS A 124 -13.18 -2.61 24.73
C LYS A 124 -14.01 -1.86 23.71
N ARG A 125 -13.76 -2.13 22.44
CA ARG A 125 -14.46 -1.62 21.28
C ARG A 125 -14.15 -2.47 20.04
N THR A 126 -14.86 -2.25 18.96
CA THR A 126 -14.56 -2.89 17.66
C THR A 126 -13.19 -2.44 17.13
N ALA A 127 -12.58 -3.26 16.27
CA ALA A 127 -11.32 -2.89 15.61
C ALA A 127 -11.44 -1.56 14.85
N ALA A 128 -12.54 -1.33 14.15
CA ALA A 128 -12.80 -0.08 13.43
C ALA A 128 -12.79 1.15 14.35
N GLU A 129 -13.40 1.04 15.53
CA GLU A 129 -13.38 2.12 16.53
C GLU A 129 -11.99 2.34 17.13
N HIS A 130 -11.21 1.27 17.34
CA HIS A 130 -9.81 1.38 17.75
C HIS A 130 -8.96 2.10 16.67
N HIS A 131 -9.10 1.73 15.41
CA HIS A 131 -8.41 2.44 14.33
C HIS A 131 -8.81 3.91 14.25
N ARG A 132 -10.11 4.24 14.39
CA ARG A 132 -10.57 5.63 14.46
C ARG A 132 -9.97 6.39 15.64
N ALA A 133 -9.88 5.75 16.80
CA ALA A 133 -9.27 6.35 17.98
C ALA A 133 -7.77 6.59 17.76
N LEU A 134 -7.05 5.64 17.17
CA LEU A 134 -5.64 5.79 16.80
C LEU A 134 -5.43 6.95 15.80
N PHE A 135 -6.25 7.02 14.76
CA PHE A 135 -6.20 8.12 13.79
C PHE A 135 -6.48 9.46 14.46
N GLY A 136 -7.46 9.49 15.39
CA GLY A 136 -7.77 10.67 16.18
C GLY A 136 -6.62 11.12 17.08
N LEU A 137 -5.98 10.16 17.78
CA LEU A 137 -4.80 10.43 18.61
C LEU A 137 -3.65 11.01 17.81
N LEU A 138 -3.35 10.42 16.65
CA LEU A 138 -2.31 10.93 15.75
C LEU A 138 -2.69 12.30 15.16
N CYS A 139 -3.95 12.53 14.82
CA CYS A 139 -4.42 13.86 14.38
C CYS A 139 -4.17 14.93 15.45
N VAL A 140 -4.49 14.65 16.70
CA VAL A 140 -4.22 15.55 17.83
C VAL A 140 -2.71 15.78 17.99
N ARG A 141 -1.92 14.70 17.98
CA ARG A 141 -0.47 14.75 18.14
C ARG A 141 0.24 15.59 17.09
N PHE A 142 -0.24 15.56 15.84
CA PHE A 142 0.36 16.29 14.72
C PHE A 142 -0.43 17.56 14.33
N ALA A 143 -1.42 17.98 15.11
CA ALA A 143 -2.30 19.10 14.81
C ALA A 143 -2.95 19.01 13.41
N ARG A 144 -3.46 17.81 13.06
CA ARG A 144 -4.12 17.52 11.78
C ARG A 144 -5.62 17.34 11.98
N THR A 145 -6.40 17.55 10.90
CA THR A 145 -7.87 17.51 10.96
C THR A 145 -8.51 16.49 10.03
N ALA A 146 -7.77 15.98 9.07
CA ALA A 146 -8.21 14.98 8.12
C ALA A 146 -7.19 13.83 8.03
N VAL A 147 -7.68 12.60 7.88
CA VAL A 147 -6.84 11.40 7.75
C VAL A 147 -6.93 10.89 6.33
N VAL A 148 -5.79 10.66 5.71
CA VAL A 148 -5.68 9.95 4.44
C VAL A 148 -4.74 8.76 4.64
N GLU A 149 -5.28 7.56 4.53
CA GLU A 149 -4.50 6.34 4.46
C GLU A 149 -4.20 6.01 2.99
N ARG A 150 -2.97 5.63 2.70
CA ARG A 150 -2.54 5.21 1.38
C ARG A 150 -1.60 4.00 1.47
N SER A 151 -2.07 2.86 0.98
CA SER A 151 -1.27 1.65 0.77
C SER A 151 -1.17 1.30 -0.71
N GLY A 152 -0.02 0.80 -1.12
CA GLY A 152 0.31 0.58 -2.53
C GLY A 152 -0.51 -0.54 -3.18
N TYR A 153 -0.33 -1.76 -2.78
CA TYR A 153 -1.03 -2.95 -3.28
C TYR A 153 -2.25 -3.23 -2.38
N SER A 154 -3.34 -2.50 -2.59
CA SER A 154 -4.41 -2.38 -1.58
C SER A 154 -5.85 -2.59 -2.07
N THR A 155 -6.07 -2.93 -3.33
CA THR A 155 -7.43 -3.18 -3.86
C THR A 155 -8.17 -4.25 -3.09
N GLY A 156 -7.52 -5.34 -2.71
CA GLY A 156 -8.12 -6.43 -1.94
C GLY A 156 -8.61 -6.05 -0.54
N TRP A 157 -8.10 -4.97 0.07
CA TRP A 157 -8.58 -4.50 1.37
C TRP A 157 -9.78 -3.57 1.30
N ALA A 158 -10.07 -2.99 0.15
CA ALA A 158 -11.10 -1.96 -0.01
C ALA A 158 -12.50 -2.42 0.46
N PRO A 159 -12.98 -3.64 0.16
CA PRO A 159 -14.26 -4.14 0.69
C PRO A 159 -14.31 -4.23 2.21
N GLY A 160 -13.25 -4.75 2.83
CA GLY A 160 -13.13 -4.85 4.30
C GLY A 160 -13.08 -3.46 4.95
N LEU A 161 -12.33 -2.53 4.36
CA LEU A 161 -12.29 -1.14 4.83
C LEU A 161 -13.65 -0.44 4.72
N ARG A 162 -14.41 -0.69 3.65
CA ARG A 162 -15.80 -0.17 3.54
C ARG A 162 -16.69 -0.73 4.64
N ALA A 163 -16.58 -2.02 4.94
CA ALA A 163 -17.36 -2.64 6.01
C ALA A 163 -17.00 -2.06 7.39
N ALA A 164 -15.71 -1.86 7.66
CA ALA A 164 -15.21 -1.30 8.92
C ALA A 164 -15.47 0.22 9.05
N PHE A 165 -15.46 0.95 7.92
CA PHE A 165 -15.62 2.41 7.86
C PHE A 165 -16.69 2.80 6.83
N PRO A 166 -18.00 2.58 7.13
CA PRO A 166 -19.08 2.79 6.16
C PRO A 166 -19.24 4.24 5.68
N ASP A 167 -18.71 5.19 6.46
CA ASP A 167 -18.69 6.63 6.17
C ASP A 167 -17.39 7.10 5.48
N ALA A 168 -16.44 6.22 5.23
CA ALA A 168 -15.16 6.56 4.61
C ALA A 168 -15.29 6.99 3.15
N ASN A 169 -14.34 7.81 2.72
CA ASN A 169 -14.14 8.17 1.33
C ASN A 169 -13.09 7.26 0.70
N PHE A 170 -13.25 6.94 -0.58
CA PHE A 170 -12.34 6.06 -1.32
C PHE A 170 -11.85 6.73 -2.60
N VAL A 171 -10.54 6.69 -2.82
CA VAL A 171 -9.89 7.19 -4.03
C VAL A 171 -9.17 6.04 -4.71
N HIS A 172 -9.58 5.68 -5.92
CA HIS A 172 -8.87 4.71 -6.74
C HIS A 172 -7.77 5.42 -7.53
N MET A 173 -6.51 5.15 -7.16
CA MET A 173 -5.35 5.71 -7.86
C MET A 173 -4.76 4.69 -8.82
N PHE A 174 -4.64 5.09 -10.08
CA PHE A 174 -4.09 4.25 -11.15
C PHE A 174 -3.14 5.03 -12.07
N ARG A 175 -2.49 4.32 -12.98
CA ARG A 175 -1.52 4.83 -13.94
C ARG A 175 -1.64 4.04 -15.24
N ASP A 176 -1.14 4.59 -16.37
CA ASP A 176 -0.95 3.87 -17.65
C ASP A 176 -0.46 2.44 -17.41
N GLY A 177 -1.18 1.47 -17.98
CA GLY A 177 -0.95 0.06 -17.70
C GLY A 177 0.45 -0.43 -18.02
N PRO A 178 0.93 -0.23 -19.26
CA PRO A 178 2.29 -0.59 -19.65
C PRO A 178 3.39 0.03 -18.78
N ASP A 179 3.28 1.31 -18.46
CA ASP A 179 4.26 2.00 -17.59
C ASP A 179 4.22 1.48 -16.15
N CYS A 180 3.02 1.23 -15.63
CA CYS A 180 2.85 0.67 -14.28
C CYS A 180 3.41 -0.75 -14.19
N ALA A 181 3.05 -1.63 -15.13
CA ALA A 181 3.52 -3.01 -15.19
C ALA A 181 5.06 -3.09 -15.36
N LEU A 182 5.65 -2.24 -16.20
CA LEU A 182 7.10 -2.12 -16.29
C LEU A 182 7.74 -1.68 -14.97
N SER A 183 7.11 -0.75 -14.24
CA SER A 183 7.57 -0.35 -12.90
C SER A 183 7.42 -1.50 -11.88
N MET A 184 6.34 -2.28 -11.94
CA MET A 184 6.14 -3.46 -11.09
C MET A 184 7.23 -4.51 -11.34
N SER A 185 7.60 -4.80 -12.60
CA SER A 185 8.59 -5.81 -12.95
C SER A 185 9.99 -5.53 -12.40
N ARG A 186 10.29 -4.27 -12.13
CA ARG A 186 11.57 -3.80 -11.55
C ARG A 186 11.54 -3.68 -10.02
N HIS A 187 10.37 -3.81 -9.42
CA HIS A 187 10.19 -3.60 -7.97
C HIS A 187 10.21 -4.93 -7.22
N PRO A 188 11.13 -5.13 -6.25
CA PRO A 188 11.28 -6.41 -5.56
C PRO A 188 9.98 -6.92 -4.92
N GLY A 189 9.17 -6.05 -4.33
CA GLY A 189 7.89 -6.42 -3.73
C GLY A 189 6.90 -6.99 -4.73
N TYR A 190 6.75 -6.37 -5.91
CA TYR A 190 5.84 -6.88 -6.96
C TYR A 190 6.36 -8.17 -7.61
N ARG A 191 7.67 -8.32 -7.69
CA ARG A 191 8.29 -9.58 -8.12
C ARG A 191 7.99 -10.69 -7.12
N ALA A 192 8.18 -10.42 -5.82
CA ALA A 192 7.81 -11.36 -4.76
C ALA A 192 6.31 -11.70 -4.79
N ILE A 193 5.42 -10.71 -4.92
CA ILE A 193 3.97 -10.92 -5.09
C ILE A 193 3.68 -11.86 -6.26
N SER A 194 4.29 -11.63 -7.45
CA SER A 194 4.08 -12.50 -8.61
C SER A 194 4.50 -13.94 -8.36
N LEU A 195 5.63 -14.14 -7.66
CA LEU A 195 6.14 -15.47 -7.32
C LEU A 195 5.27 -16.17 -6.26
N LEU A 196 4.81 -15.44 -5.26
CA LEU A 196 3.88 -15.96 -4.25
C LEU A 196 2.53 -16.31 -4.87
N ARG A 197 2.03 -15.52 -5.82
CA ARG A 197 0.82 -15.87 -6.60
C ARG A 197 1.05 -17.12 -7.44
N GLU A 198 2.23 -17.29 -8.05
CA GLU A 198 2.59 -18.53 -8.76
C GLU A 198 2.57 -19.75 -7.82
N ILE A 199 3.09 -19.62 -6.59
CA ILE A 199 3.03 -20.68 -5.58
C ILE A 199 1.58 -21.04 -5.28
N LYS A 200 0.71 -20.06 -4.98
CA LYS A 200 -0.72 -20.28 -4.71
C LYS A 200 -1.40 -21.03 -5.85
N THR A 201 -1.22 -20.57 -7.08
CA THR A 201 -1.83 -21.17 -8.27
C THR A 201 -1.37 -22.62 -8.47
N ARG A 202 -0.07 -22.90 -8.30
CA ARG A 202 0.49 -24.26 -8.47
C ARG A 202 0.05 -25.22 -7.36
N SER A 203 -0.15 -24.72 -6.16
CA SER A 203 -0.62 -25.49 -5.02
C SER A 203 -2.15 -25.61 -4.98
N GLY A 204 -2.89 -24.89 -5.84
CA GLY A 204 -4.35 -24.89 -5.85
C GLY A 204 -4.98 -24.35 -4.56
N ILE A 205 -4.31 -23.38 -3.89
CA ILE A 205 -4.75 -22.82 -2.62
C ILE A 205 -5.17 -21.35 -2.78
N ASP A 206 -6.14 -20.93 -2.00
CA ASP A 206 -6.56 -19.53 -1.92
C ASP A 206 -5.85 -18.74 -0.82
N SER A 207 -5.37 -19.43 0.21
CA SER A 207 -4.65 -18.83 1.33
C SER A 207 -3.36 -19.62 1.64
N PHE A 208 -2.29 -18.92 2.02
CA PHE A 208 -1.07 -19.57 2.53
C PHE A 208 -1.29 -20.36 3.83
N ALA A 209 -2.39 -20.13 4.56
CA ALA A 209 -2.78 -20.95 5.69
C ALA A 209 -3.13 -22.41 5.31
N GLU A 210 -3.49 -22.63 4.04
CA GLU A 210 -3.80 -23.97 3.49
C GLU A 210 -2.55 -24.70 2.99
N LEU A 211 -1.38 -24.04 3.00
CA LEU A 211 -0.14 -24.63 2.46
C LEU A 211 0.35 -25.79 3.33
N THR A 212 0.45 -26.97 2.74
CA THR A 212 0.95 -28.18 3.40
C THR A 212 2.37 -28.51 2.97
N SER A 213 3.05 -29.38 3.74
CA SER A 213 4.38 -29.89 3.36
C SER A 213 4.37 -30.67 2.03
N GLU A 214 3.22 -31.23 1.63
CA GLU A 214 3.07 -31.89 0.33
C GLU A 214 3.06 -30.86 -0.80
N HIS A 215 2.30 -29.79 -0.65
CA HIS A 215 2.30 -28.66 -1.59
C HIS A 215 3.72 -28.12 -1.78
N VAL A 216 4.47 -27.88 -0.68
CA VAL A 216 5.84 -27.35 -0.76
C VAL A 216 6.78 -28.31 -1.50
N ARG A 217 6.68 -29.63 -1.25
CA ARG A 217 7.50 -30.65 -1.95
C ARG A 217 7.20 -30.73 -3.46
N ALA A 218 5.97 -30.43 -3.86
CA ALA A 218 5.54 -30.42 -5.26
C ALA A 218 5.95 -29.16 -6.03
N LEU A 219 6.39 -28.10 -5.33
CA LEU A 219 6.82 -26.87 -5.98
C LEU A 219 8.13 -27.07 -6.75
N PRO A 220 8.31 -26.33 -7.87
CA PRO A 220 9.60 -26.25 -8.55
C PRO A 220 10.73 -25.80 -7.59
N PRO A 221 11.97 -26.30 -7.77
CA PRO A 221 13.11 -25.97 -6.87
C PRO A 221 13.36 -24.46 -6.68
N GLY A 222 13.00 -23.64 -7.65
CA GLY A 222 13.16 -22.17 -7.54
C GLY A 222 12.02 -21.43 -6.86
N LEU A 223 10.94 -22.13 -6.38
CA LEU A 223 9.82 -21.50 -5.67
C LEU A 223 9.77 -21.92 -4.21
N ALA A 224 9.99 -23.20 -3.90
CA ALA A 224 9.94 -23.69 -2.53
C ALA A 224 10.82 -22.89 -1.56
N PRO A 225 12.08 -22.52 -1.89
CA PRO A 225 12.94 -21.77 -0.99
C PRO A 225 12.45 -20.35 -0.66
N LEU A 226 11.53 -19.76 -1.45
CA LEU A 226 10.91 -18.47 -1.11
C LEU A 226 10.04 -18.53 0.15
N LEU A 227 9.69 -19.71 0.61
CA LEU A 227 8.90 -19.97 1.81
C LEU A 227 9.76 -20.10 3.07
N ASP A 228 11.07 -20.22 2.93
CA ASP A 228 12.01 -20.32 4.05
C ASP A 228 12.11 -19.00 4.82
N GLU A 229 12.53 -19.07 6.07
CA GLU A 229 12.77 -17.88 6.93
C GLU A 229 13.83 -16.94 6.35
N ARG A 230 14.78 -17.51 5.58
CA ARG A 230 15.73 -16.78 4.74
C ARG A 230 15.82 -17.45 3.38
N PHE A 231 15.73 -16.68 2.33
CA PHE A 231 15.88 -17.16 0.96
C PHE A 231 16.99 -16.38 0.24
N ASP A 232 17.53 -16.99 -0.82
CA ASP A 232 18.47 -16.31 -1.70
C ASP A 232 17.77 -15.14 -2.42
N PRO A 233 18.22 -13.87 -2.23
CA PRO A 233 17.63 -12.71 -2.89
C PRO A 233 17.63 -12.81 -4.43
N ALA A 234 18.52 -13.62 -5.03
CA ALA A 234 18.55 -13.88 -6.48
C ALA A 234 17.23 -14.50 -6.98
N LEU A 235 16.56 -15.31 -6.14
CA LEU A 235 15.25 -15.90 -6.47
C LEU A 235 14.18 -14.85 -6.78
N VAL A 236 14.26 -13.70 -6.14
CA VAL A 236 13.36 -12.57 -6.40
C VAL A 236 13.94 -11.63 -7.47
N ARG A 237 15.23 -11.28 -7.38
CA ARG A 237 15.84 -10.27 -8.25
C ARG A 237 16.12 -10.74 -9.67
N ASP A 238 16.63 -11.98 -9.81
CA ASP A 238 17.23 -12.43 -11.06
C ASP A 238 16.33 -13.41 -11.85
N ARG A 239 15.29 -13.96 -11.20
CA ARG A 239 14.34 -14.85 -11.87
C ARG A 239 13.62 -14.14 -13.01
N HIS A 240 13.64 -14.73 -14.20
CA HIS A 240 12.87 -14.21 -15.32
C HIS A 240 11.35 -14.33 -15.05
N ILE A 241 10.66 -13.19 -15.03
CA ILE A 241 9.20 -13.10 -14.97
C ILE A 241 8.77 -12.30 -16.21
N PRO A 242 7.98 -12.88 -17.11
CA PRO A 242 7.53 -12.20 -18.33
C PRO A 242 6.76 -10.90 -18.00
N LEU A 243 7.02 -9.81 -18.71
CA LEU A 243 6.35 -8.50 -18.46
C LEU A 243 4.83 -8.60 -18.54
N ARG A 244 4.29 -9.44 -19.42
CA ARG A 244 2.84 -9.70 -19.51
C ARG A 244 2.21 -10.15 -18.19
N THR A 245 2.98 -10.82 -17.31
CA THR A 245 2.51 -11.23 -15.97
C THR A 245 2.15 -10.02 -15.12
N PHE A 246 2.97 -8.98 -15.17
CA PHE A 246 2.70 -7.71 -14.47
C PHE A 246 1.60 -6.90 -15.14
N GLY A 247 1.46 -7.00 -16.48
CA GLY A 247 0.34 -6.41 -17.19
C GLY A 247 -1.01 -7.04 -16.82
N ALA A 248 -1.03 -8.37 -16.71
CA ALA A 248 -2.21 -9.10 -16.24
C ALA A 248 -2.55 -8.74 -14.77
N LEU A 249 -1.53 -8.69 -13.89
CA LEU A 249 -1.71 -8.29 -12.50
C LEU A 249 -2.27 -6.85 -12.41
N TRP A 250 -1.72 -5.92 -13.19
CA TRP A 250 -2.23 -4.56 -13.24
C TRP A 250 -3.69 -4.51 -13.70
N SER A 251 -4.04 -5.25 -14.76
CA SER A 251 -5.42 -5.32 -15.25
C SER A 251 -6.39 -5.85 -14.19
N GLU A 252 -6.04 -6.93 -13.53
CA GLU A 252 -6.83 -7.53 -12.45
C GLU A 252 -7.11 -6.51 -11.35
N LEU A 253 -6.06 -5.87 -10.82
CA LEU A 253 -6.19 -4.87 -9.75
C LEU A 253 -7.00 -3.63 -10.17
N VAL A 254 -6.87 -3.19 -11.42
CA VAL A 254 -7.67 -2.07 -11.94
C VAL A 254 -9.14 -2.44 -12.07
N ILE A 255 -9.44 -3.64 -12.57
CA ILE A 255 -10.81 -4.14 -12.69
C ILE A 255 -11.44 -4.22 -11.30
N GLU A 256 -10.80 -4.90 -10.35
CA GLU A 256 -11.28 -5.01 -8.97
C GLU A 256 -11.52 -3.64 -8.33
N GLY A 257 -10.56 -2.72 -8.49
CA GLY A 257 -10.66 -1.37 -7.94
C GLY A 257 -11.81 -0.56 -8.56
N THR A 258 -12.03 -0.67 -9.87
CA THR A 258 -13.11 0.02 -10.57
C THR A 258 -14.48 -0.56 -10.20
N GLU A 259 -14.60 -1.88 -10.14
CA GLU A 259 -15.83 -2.56 -9.70
C GLU A 259 -16.20 -2.19 -8.26
N PHE A 260 -15.22 -2.22 -7.35
CA PHE A 260 -15.43 -1.77 -5.98
C PHE A 260 -15.92 -0.31 -5.94
N LEU A 261 -15.26 0.59 -6.69
CA LEU A 261 -15.59 2.00 -6.66
C LEU A 261 -17.02 2.26 -7.19
N THR A 262 -17.47 1.54 -8.24
CA THR A 262 -18.80 1.69 -8.79
C THR A 262 -19.92 1.32 -7.81
N GLY A 263 -19.63 0.45 -6.84
CA GLY A 263 -20.54 0.06 -5.75
C GLY A 263 -20.66 1.09 -4.63
N LEU A 264 -19.96 2.23 -4.70
CA LEU A 264 -19.99 3.29 -3.69
C LEU A 264 -20.89 4.46 -4.12
N PRO A 265 -21.48 5.21 -3.15
CA PRO A 265 -22.14 6.48 -3.42
C PRO A 265 -21.19 7.47 -4.12
N CYS A 266 -21.74 8.31 -5.03
CA CYS A 266 -20.92 9.22 -5.84
C CYS A 266 -20.13 10.26 -5.01
N ASP A 267 -20.66 10.66 -3.87
CA ASP A 267 -20.02 11.59 -2.92
C ASP A 267 -18.94 10.94 -2.06
N ARG A 268 -18.81 9.60 -2.10
CA ARG A 268 -17.84 8.80 -1.33
C ARG A 268 -16.74 8.18 -2.19
N ARG A 269 -16.73 8.45 -3.49
CA ARG A 269 -15.77 7.88 -4.43
C ARG A 269 -15.12 8.92 -5.30
N ALA A 270 -13.84 8.72 -5.59
CA ALA A 270 -13.10 9.50 -6.57
C ALA A 270 -12.05 8.63 -7.27
N THR A 271 -11.61 9.07 -8.43
CA THR A 271 -10.48 8.50 -9.16
C THR A 271 -9.34 9.49 -9.21
N LEU A 272 -8.10 9.01 -9.31
CA LEU A 272 -6.92 9.83 -9.53
C LEU A 272 -6.00 9.10 -10.51
N ALA A 273 -6.02 9.51 -11.78
CA ALA A 273 -5.04 9.06 -12.75
C ALA A 273 -3.70 9.77 -12.51
N TYR A 274 -2.61 9.02 -12.52
CA TYR A 274 -1.27 9.60 -12.33
C TYR A 274 -0.90 10.57 -13.45
N GLU A 275 -1.35 10.29 -14.66
CA GLU A 275 -1.13 11.12 -15.85
C GLU A 275 -1.82 12.47 -15.71
N ASP A 276 -3.09 12.49 -15.22
CA ASP A 276 -3.83 13.74 -15.00
C ASP A 276 -3.17 14.58 -13.90
N LEU A 277 -2.68 13.91 -12.84
CA LEU A 277 -1.91 14.57 -11.77
C LEU A 277 -0.60 15.20 -12.30
N LEU A 278 0.01 14.62 -13.34
CA LEU A 278 1.19 15.21 -13.97
C LEU A 278 0.82 16.34 -14.94
N ASP A 279 -0.27 16.19 -15.68
CA ASP A 279 -0.68 17.15 -16.73
C ASP A 279 -1.24 18.45 -16.13
N ASP A 280 -2.09 18.35 -15.10
CA ASP A 280 -2.63 19.52 -14.35
C ASP A 280 -2.64 19.27 -12.83
N PRO A 281 -1.47 19.31 -12.19
CA PRO A 281 -1.35 19.02 -10.76
C PRO A 281 -2.16 19.98 -9.88
N ALA A 282 -2.30 21.25 -10.28
CA ALA A 282 -3.04 22.23 -9.49
C ALA A 282 -4.54 21.91 -9.47
N HIS A 283 -5.09 21.54 -10.61
CA HIS A 283 -6.49 21.12 -10.72
C HIS A 283 -6.75 19.82 -9.91
N GLU A 284 -5.96 18.78 -10.15
CA GLU A 284 -6.15 17.48 -9.52
C GLU A 284 -5.96 17.52 -7.99
N LEU A 285 -4.97 18.28 -7.51
CA LEU A 285 -4.76 18.44 -6.07
C LEU A 285 -5.85 19.33 -5.44
N THR A 286 -6.41 20.30 -6.15
CA THR A 286 -7.56 21.08 -5.67
C THR A 286 -8.79 20.18 -5.54
N ARG A 287 -9.06 19.34 -6.55
CA ARG A 287 -10.17 18.40 -6.55
C ARG A 287 -10.03 17.37 -5.41
N LEU A 288 -8.82 16.84 -5.23
CA LEU A 288 -8.52 15.88 -4.16
C LEU A 288 -8.65 16.51 -2.77
N ALA A 289 -8.13 17.73 -2.56
CA ALA A 289 -8.29 18.47 -1.30
C ALA A 289 -9.76 18.70 -0.95
N GLY A 290 -10.57 19.11 -1.93
CA GLY A 290 -12.02 19.25 -1.76
C GLY A 290 -12.71 17.92 -1.39
N PHE A 291 -12.32 16.81 -2.02
CA PHE A 291 -12.84 15.48 -1.72
C PHE A 291 -12.45 15.00 -0.29
N ILE A 292 -11.22 15.26 0.15
CA ILE A 292 -10.76 14.99 1.52
C ILE A 292 -11.45 15.93 2.52
N GLY A 293 -11.90 17.10 2.05
CA GLY A 293 -12.54 18.14 2.86
C GLY A 293 -11.55 19.11 3.50
N VAL A 294 -10.37 19.33 2.90
CA VAL A 294 -9.39 20.34 3.34
C VAL A 294 -9.27 21.46 2.31
N ALA A 295 -8.71 22.61 2.73
CA ALA A 295 -8.55 23.76 1.83
C ALA A 295 -7.40 23.53 0.83
N PRO A 296 -7.57 23.84 -0.48
CA PRO A 296 -6.49 23.75 -1.46
C PRO A 296 -5.54 24.95 -1.33
N LEU A 297 -4.63 24.90 -0.36
CA LEU A 297 -3.75 26.02 0.00
C LEU A 297 -2.81 26.40 -1.15
N PRO A 298 -2.71 27.65 -1.59
CA PRO A 298 -1.91 28.06 -2.75
C PRO A 298 -0.42 27.65 -2.64
N ARG A 299 0.18 27.81 -1.45
CA ARG A 299 1.57 27.40 -1.22
C ARG A 299 1.75 25.89 -1.35
N TRP A 300 0.83 25.10 -0.81
CA TRP A 300 0.86 23.64 -0.91
C TRP A 300 0.71 23.18 -2.36
N LEU A 301 -0.25 23.76 -3.11
CA LEU A 301 -0.43 23.47 -4.54
C LEU A 301 0.85 23.76 -5.33
N HIS A 302 1.45 24.93 -5.13
CA HIS A 302 2.68 25.33 -5.83
C HIS A 302 3.84 24.39 -5.54
N THR A 303 4.14 24.10 -4.26
CA THR A 303 5.26 23.24 -3.88
C THR A 303 5.04 21.77 -4.30
N SER A 304 3.81 21.31 -4.21
CA SER A 304 3.43 19.93 -4.60
C SER A 304 3.57 19.74 -6.12
N SER A 305 3.07 20.69 -6.92
CA SER A 305 3.21 20.64 -8.38
C SER A 305 4.68 20.60 -8.82
N ALA A 306 5.53 21.41 -8.20
CA ALA A 306 6.97 21.44 -8.50
C ALA A 306 7.72 20.15 -8.08
N SER A 307 7.14 19.33 -7.21
CA SER A 307 7.76 18.07 -6.72
C SER A 307 7.50 16.86 -7.58
N LEU A 308 6.63 16.95 -8.58
CA LEU A 308 6.26 15.85 -9.44
C LEU A 308 7.32 15.55 -10.49
N ASP A 309 7.58 14.24 -10.70
CA ASP A 309 8.57 13.76 -11.67
C ASP A 309 7.90 13.33 -12.98
N HIS A 310 7.99 14.17 -13.99
CA HIS A 310 7.44 13.92 -15.34
C HIS A 310 8.27 12.90 -16.15
N GLY A 311 9.53 12.63 -15.76
CA GLY A 311 10.45 11.76 -16.50
C GLY A 311 10.08 10.28 -16.54
N ARG A 312 9.08 9.88 -15.76
CA ARG A 312 8.63 8.47 -15.68
C ARG A 312 7.48 8.13 -16.62
N ARG A 313 6.90 9.10 -17.30
CA ARG A 313 5.80 8.90 -18.26
C ARG A 313 6.34 8.32 -19.56
N GLY A 314 5.66 7.30 -20.09
CA GLY A 314 6.01 6.68 -21.37
C GLY A 314 7.24 5.76 -21.31
N SER A 315 7.68 5.34 -20.13
CA SER A 315 8.85 4.46 -19.94
C SER A 315 8.73 3.14 -20.70
N ALA A 316 7.52 2.60 -20.86
CA ALA A 316 7.28 1.37 -21.59
C ALA A 316 7.52 1.51 -23.11
N ARG A 317 7.51 2.72 -23.66
CA ARG A 317 7.76 2.97 -25.10
C ARG A 317 9.18 2.61 -25.54
N THR A 318 10.11 2.46 -24.58
CA THR A 318 11.50 2.05 -24.85
C THR A 318 11.66 0.54 -25.01
N LEU A 319 10.61 -0.25 -24.79
CA LEU A 319 10.63 -1.70 -24.93
C LEU A 319 10.67 -2.10 -26.44
N PRO A 320 11.26 -3.28 -26.75
CA PRO A 320 11.14 -3.87 -28.08
C PRO A 320 9.68 -4.00 -28.51
N ALA A 321 9.37 -3.77 -29.80
CA ALA A 321 7.99 -3.68 -30.29
C ALA A 321 7.13 -4.91 -29.95
N ALA A 322 7.68 -6.11 -30.06
CA ALA A 322 6.97 -7.35 -29.74
C ALA A 322 6.65 -7.47 -28.24
N GLU A 323 7.57 -7.06 -27.38
CA GLU A 323 7.39 -7.10 -25.94
C GLU A 323 6.36 -6.04 -25.48
N LEU A 324 6.43 -4.83 -26.05
CA LEU A 324 5.45 -3.77 -25.81
C LEU A 324 4.04 -4.20 -26.28
N ALA A 325 3.94 -4.85 -27.43
CA ALA A 325 2.66 -5.34 -27.94
C ALA A 325 2.06 -6.41 -27.00
N ALA A 326 2.86 -7.37 -26.53
CA ALA A 326 2.42 -8.38 -25.57
C ALA A 326 2.00 -7.77 -24.23
N LEU A 327 2.74 -6.76 -23.75
CA LEU A 327 2.42 -6.04 -22.52
C LEU A 327 1.11 -5.26 -22.65
N ARG A 328 0.91 -4.53 -23.74
CA ARG A 328 -0.35 -3.82 -24.03
C ARG A 328 -1.54 -4.77 -24.12
N ALA A 329 -1.38 -5.93 -24.77
CA ALA A 329 -2.43 -6.93 -24.82
C ALA A 329 -2.82 -7.43 -23.41
N ALA A 330 -1.85 -7.62 -22.52
CA ALA A 330 -2.11 -8.00 -21.14
C ALA A 330 -2.76 -6.88 -20.29
N CYS A 331 -2.49 -5.61 -20.60
CA CYS A 331 -3.10 -4.45 -19.94
C CYS A 331 -4.50 -4.10 -20.50
N ALA A 332 -4.84 -4.55 -21.71
CA ALA A 332 -6.06 -4.14 -22.41
C ALA A 332 -7.38 -4.40 -21.64
N PRO A 333 -7.54 -5.47 -20.83
CA PRO A 333 -8.76 -5.64 -20.01
C PRO A 333 -8.93 -4.50 -19.00
N GLY A 334 -7.88 -4.14 -18.25
CA GLY A 334 -7.91 -3.04 -17.28
C GLY A 334 -8.13 -1.67 -17.94
N GLU A 335 -7.48 -1.43 -19.10
CA GLU A 335 -7.68 -0.18 -19.83
C GLU A 335 -9.12 0.02 -20.31
N ARG A 336 -9.84 -1.07 -20.66
CA ARG A 336 -11.24 -0.98 -21.10
C ARG A 336 -12.15 -0.50 -19.98
N VAL A 337 -11.99 -0.98 -18.75
CA VAL A 337 -12.83 -0.57 -17.63
C VAL A 337 -12.57 0.86 -17.15
N LEU A 338 -11.35 1.37 -17.37
CA LEU A 338 -11.02 2.77 -17.06
C LEU A 338 -11.61 3.78 -18.07
N ARG A 339 -12.00 3.30 -19.27
CA ARG A 339 -12.60 4.14 -20.33
C ARG A 339 -14.14 4.06 -20.35
N ALA A 340 -14.72 3.10 -19.65
CA ALA A 340 -16.16 2.89 -19.55
C ALA A 340 -16.84 3.84 -18.56
#